data_49238648cf50da49da28de33aaeb7f9b
#
_entry.id   49238648cf50da49da28de33aaeb7f9b
#
_cell.length_a   1.000
_cell.length_b   1.000
_cell.length_c   1.000
_cell.angle_alpha   90.00
_cell.angle_beta   90.00
_cell.angle_gamma   90.00
#
_symmetry.space_group_name_H-M   'P 1'
#
loop_
_entity.id
_entity.type
_entity.pdbx_description
1 polymer ?
#
loop_
_entity_poly.entity_id
_entity_poly.type
_entity_poly.pdbx_seq_one_letter_code
_entity_poly.pdbx_strand_id
1 'polypeptide(L)' 'MRNSQTSPDHYKRFEIEPFDFIHANGLGFAEGNVIKYVCRWREKDGIEDLEKAVRYLELLIVYAKIEKEKNET' A
#
# COMPACT_ATOMS: atom_id res chain seq x y z
N MET A 1 -16.44 -15.76 1.34
CA MET A 1 -16.34 -15.23 0.00
C MET A 1 -16.44 -13.72 0.01
N ARG A 2 -15.63 -13.09 -0.79
CA ARG A 2 -15.58 -11.66 -0.78
C ARG A 2 -16.71 -11.05 -1.61
N ASN A 3 -17.21 -9.93 -1.14
CA ASN A 3 -18.27 -9.21 -1.82
C ASN A 3 -17.63 -8.22 -2.82
N SER A 4 -17.79 -8.51 -4.11
CA SER A 4 -17.19 -7.68 -5.14
C SER A 4 -17.79 -6.28 -5.19
N GLN A 5 -18.92 -6.06 -4.56
CA GLN A 5 -19.55 -4.75 -4.57
C GLN A 5 -18.79 -3.72 -3.74
N THR A 6 -17.91 -4.16 -2.88
CA THR A 6 -17.14 -3.25 -2.05
C THR A 6 -15.88 -2.76 -2.73
N SER A 7 -15.61 -3.21 -3.95
CA SER A 7 -14.36 -2.94 -4.63
C SER A 7 -14.56 -2.01 -5.80
N PRO A 8 -13.72 -0.98 -5.94
CA PRO A 8 -13.74 -0.17 -7.16
C PRO A 8 -13.42 -1.01 -8.38
N ASP A 9 -13.98 -0.61 -9.51
CA ASP A 9 -13.82 -1.39 -10.73
C ASP A 9 -12.37 -1.55 -11.15
N HIS A 10 -11.54 -0.53 -10.93
CA HIS A 10 -10.15 -0.60 -11.36
C HIS A 10 -9.33 -1.62 -10.58
N TYR A 11 -9.84 -2.12 -9.47
CA TYR A 11 -9.17 -3.17 -8.70
C TYR A 11 -9.59 -4.57 -9.12
N LYS A 12 -10.67 -4.69 -9.89
CA LYS A 12 -11.20 -6.01 -10.22
C LYS A 12 -10.28 -6.80 -11.14
N ARG A 13 -9.32 -6.16 -11.78
CA ARG A 13 -8.39 -6.87 -12.64
C ARG A 13 -7.36 -7.69 -11.88
N PHE A 14 -7.32 -7.53 -10.56
CA PHE A 14 -6.40 -8.31 -9.73
C PHE A 14 -7.10 -9.54 -9.18
N GLU A 15 -6.40 -10.65 -9.15
CA GLU A 15 -6.96 -11.86 -8.56
C GLU A 15 -7.27 -11.66 -7.09
N ILE A 16 -6.37 -10.99 -6.38
CA ILE A 16 -6.58 -10.64 -4.99
C ILE A 16 -6.56 -9.12 -4.93
N GLU A 17 -7.64 -8.54 -4.44
CA GLU A 17 -7.69 -7.10 -4.36
C GLU A 17 -6.69 -6.57 -3.36
N PRO A 18 -6.07 -5.43 -3.65
CA PRO A 18 -5.07 -4.87 -2.73
C PRO A 18 -5.58 -4.72 -1.30
N PHE A 19 -6.81 -4.27 -1.12
CA PHE A 19 -7.35 -4.11 0.22
C PHE A 19 -7.39 -5.44 0.97
N ASP A 20 -7.85 -6.48 0.30
CA ASP A 20 -7.94 -7.78 0.94
C ASP A 20 -6.57 -8.31 1.32
N PHE A 21 -5.60 -8.13 0.46
CA PHE A 21 -4.23 -8.57 0.75
C PHE A 21 -3.65 -7.81 1.94
N ILE A 22 -3.81 -6.49 1.93
CA ILE A 22 -3.29 -5.66 3.01
C ILE A 22 -3.92 -6.04 4.34
N HIS A 23 -5.24 -6.19 4.33
CA HIS A 23 -5.97 -6.50 5.55
C HIS A 23 -5.63 -7.88 6.07
N ALA A 24 -5.62 -8.87 5.18
CA ALA A 24 -5.40 -10.24 5.60
C ALA A 24 -4.01 -10.45 6.20
N ASN A 25 -3.04 -9.66 5.74
CA ASN A 25 -1.67 -9.80 6.21
C ASN A 25 -1.31 -8.84 7.32
N GLY A 26 -2.28 -8.04 7.78
CA GLY A 26 -2.04 -7.14 8.90
C GLY A 26 -1.01 -6.08 8.61
N LEU A 27 -0.95 -5.61 7.37
CA LEU A 27 0.02 -4.60 7.03
C LEU A 27 -0.40 -3.23 7.55
N GLY A 28 0.59 -2.38 7.82
CA GLY A 28 0.33 -1.08 8.37
C GLY A 28 -0.14 -0.07 7.34
N PHE A 29 -0.40 1.15 7.83
CA PHE A 29 -0.94 2.21 6.99
C PHE A 29 -0.02 2.55 5.82
N ALA A 30 1.26 2.79 6.10
CA ALA A 30 2.19 3.17 5.04
C ALA A 30 2.42 2.04 4.07
N GLU A 31 2.62 0.83 4.59
CA GLU A 31 2.79 -0.34 3.73
C GLU A 31 1.60 -0.53 2.82
N GLY A 32 0.40 -0.40 3.38
CA GLY A 32 -0.80 -0.55 2.60
C GLY A 32 -0.93 0.51 1.51
N ASN A 33 -0.54 1.75 1.83
CA ASN A 33 -0.61 2.80 0.83
C ASN A 33 0.39 2.59 -0.29
N VAL A 34 1.58 2.08 0.01
CA VAL A 34 2.52 1.74 -1.05
C VAL A 34 1.90 0.75 -2.01
N ILE A 35 1.31 -0.31 -1.46
CA ILE A 35 0.69 -1.34 -2.29
C ILE A 35 -0.46 -0.77 -3.10
N LYS A 36 -1.30 0.03 -2.45
CA LYS A 36 -2.46 0.63 -3.12
C LYS A 36 -2.03 1.46 -4.33
N TYR A 37 -1.08 2.36 -4.14
CA TYR A 37 -0.68 3.25 -5.22
C TYR A 37 0.05 2.51 -6.34
N VAL A 38 0.86 1.52 -5.99
CA VAL A 38 1.54 0.73 -7.02
C VAL A 38 0.52 -0.06 -7.85
N CYS A 39 -0.56 -0.50 -7.23
CA CYS A 39 -1.55 -1.30 -7.95
C CYS A 39 -2.45 -0.47 -8.84
N ARG A 40 -2.66 0.82 -8.54
CA ARG A 40 -3.69 1.57 -9.24
C ARG A 40 -3.16 2.63 -10.22
N TRP A 41 -1.85 2.85 -10.25
CA TRP A 41 -1.33 4.03 -10.93
C TRP A 41 -1.70 4.08 -12.42
N ARG A 42 -1.81 2.92 -13.06
CA ARG A 42 -2.10 2.90 -14.51
C ARG A 42 -3.50 3.42 -14.83
N GLU A 43 -4.42 3.25 -13.90
CA GLU A 43 -5.82 3.61 -14.14
C GLU A 43 -6.27 4.82 -13.36
N LYS A 44 -5.38 5.44 -12.60
CA LYS A 44 -5.76 6.61 -11.83
C LYS A 44 -4.81 7.75 -12.17
N ASP A 45 -3.92 8.08 -11.27
CA ASP A 45 -3.16 9.31 -11.38
C ASP A 45 -1.78 9.15 -11.98
N GLY A 46 -1.45 7.97 -12.50
CA GLY A 46 -0.22 7.77 -13.22
C GLY A 46 1.01 8.00 -12.36
N ILE A 47 1.95 8.75 -12.89
CA ILE A 47 3.22 8.97 -12.22
C ILE A 47 3.00 9.56 -10.83
N GLU A 48 1.98 10.36 -10.66
CA GLU A 48 1.68 10.95 -9.35
C GLU A 48 1.43 9.88 -8.31
N ASP A 49 0.72 8.81 -8.67
CA ASP A 49 0.50 7.70 -7.74
C ASP A 49 1.80 7.01 -7.40
N LEU A 50 2.68 6.85 -8.37
CA LEU A 50 3.98 6.24 -8.09
C LEU A 50 4.81 7.10 -7.14
N GLU A 51 4.72 8.41 -7.30
CA GLU A 51 5.41 9.32 -6.41
C GLU A 51 4.84 9.26 -5.00
N LYS A 52 3.54 9.05 -4.88
CA LYS A 52 2.93 8.86 -3.57
C LYS A 52 3.46 7.58 -2.91
N ALA A 53 3.62 6.53 -3.69
CA ALA A 53 4.18 5.29 -3.15
C ALA A 53 5.60 5.52 -2.64
N VAL A 54 6.40 6.27 -3.40
CA VAL A 54 7.75 6.60 -2.96
C VAL A 54 7.71 7.37 -1.65
N ARG A 55 6.80 8.31 -1.54
CA ARG A 55 6.67 9.11 -0.33
C ARG A 55 6.41 8.24 0.89
N TYR A 56 5.49 7.30 0.76
CA TYR A 56 5.18 6.42 1.89
C TYR A 56 6.34 5.50 2.22
N LEU A 57 7.10 5.07 1.20
CA LEU A 57 8.31 4.30 1.47
C LEU A 57 9.34 5.11 2.23
N GLU A 58 9.51 6.36 1.86
CA GLU A 58 10.45 7.22 2.57
C GLU A 58 10.07 7.36 4.04
N LEU A 59 8.78 7.55 4.30
CA LEU A 59 8.32 7.65 5.67
C LEU A 59 8.56 6.35 6.44
N LEU A 60 8.32 5.22 5.79
CA LEU A 60 8.58 3.92 6.42
C LEU A 60 10.05 3.76 6.78
N ILE A 61 10.92 4.19 5.89
CA ILE A 61 12.36 4.07 6.14
C ILE A 61 12.74 4.89 7.36
N VAL A 62 12.19 6.10 7.48
CA VAL A 62 12.48 6.93 8.64
C VAL A 62 12.08 6.24 9.93
N TYR A 63 10.86 5.72 9.98
CA TYR A 63 10.39 5.06 11.19
C TYR A 63 11.15 3.77 11.47
N ALA A 64 11.51 3.04 10.41
CA ALA A 64 12.28 1.82 10.61
C ALA A 64 13.65 2.11 11.21
N LYS A 65 14.26 3.21 10.77
CA LYS A 65 15.55 3.59 11.31
C LYS A 65 15.45 4.01 12.77
N ILE A 66 14.39 4.74 13.11
CA ILE A 66 14.17 5.14 14.50
C ILE A 66 13.99 3.91 15.38
N GLU A 67 13.21 2.95 14.92
CA GLU A 67 12.97 1.75 15.69
C GLU A 67 14.24 0.94 15.87
N LYS A 68 15.04 0.86 14.80
CA LYS A 68 16.30 0.14 14.90
C LYS A 68 17.22 0.78 15.93
N GLU A 69 17.29 2.10 15.95
CA GLU A 69 18.12 2.80 16.92
C GLU A 69 17.66 2.53 18.35
N LYS A 70 16.35 2.52 18.57
CA LYS A 70 15.83 2.22 19.89
C LYS A 70 16.21 0.82 20.34
N ASN A 71 16.14 -0.12 19.42
CA ASN A 71 16.41 -1.52 19.78
C ASN A 71 17.90 -1.77 20.00
N GLU A 72 18.76 -0.92 19.47
CA GLU A 72 20.20 -1.09 19.65
C GLU A 72 20.71 -0.48 20.93
N THR A 73 19.90 0.33 21.59
CA THR A 73 20.30 0.89 22.87
C THR A 73 19.73 0.09 24.04
#